data_8bd229de6e4f53e0b6879831a958be0c
#
_entry.id   8bd229de6e4f53e0b6879831a958be0c
#
_cell.length_a   1.000
_cell.length_b   1.000
_cell.length_c   1.000
_cell.angle_alpha   90.00
_cell.angle_beta   90.00
_cell.angle_gamma   90.00
#
_symmetry.space_group_name_H-M   'P 1'
#
loop_
_entity.id
_entity.type
_entity.pdbx_description
1 polymer ?
#
loop_
_entity_poly.entity_id
_entity_poly.type
_entity_poly.pdbx_seq_one_letter_code
_entity_poly.pdbx_strand_id
1 'polypeptide(L)'
;IAMFAIGNTPQRREKIRFTTAHLSSDVYAITTKNNRRVQHWEDIDKNGNVVAVAKGTYHEPIMQEKLKNAQLLVVDKMHQREQEVQAGRADVFMTDYPFAKKMIENTSWAMIVEPKETFHKTPYAWAMKYDDEKFYNRVEEFLKTIKNDGRLLQLAKNNGLEPIVNLK
;
A
#
# COMPACT_ATOMS: atom_id res chain seq x y z
N ILE A 1 -3.28 -20.17 -4.61
CA ILE A 1 -3.68 -19.00 -3.83
C ILE A 1 -2.47 -18.16 -3.46
N ALA A 2 -2.59 -16.85 -3.54
CA ALA A 2 -1.62 -15.87 -3.06
C ALA A 2 -2.17 -15.20 -1.78
N MET A 3 -1.52 -15.42 -0.64
CA MET A 3 -2.00 -15.04 0.69
C MET A 3 -1.15 -13.91 1.31
N PHE A 4 -0.95 -12.83 0.58
CA PHE A 4 -0.25 -11.64 1.10
C PHE A 4 -1.06 -10.37 0.76
N ALA A 5 -0.59 -9.21 1.16
CA ALA A 5 -1.29 -7.94 0.99
C ALA A 5 -1.38 -7.53 -0.50
N ILE A 6 -2.28 -8.16 -1.23
CA ILE A 6 -2.54 -7.84 -2.64
C ILE A 6 -3.69 -6.83 -2.71
N GLY A 7 -3.42 -5.66 -3.29
CA GLY A 7 -4.46 -4.66 -3.55
C GLY A 7 -5.53 -5.22 -4.49
N ASN A 8 -6.77 -5.27 -3.99
CA ASN A 8 -7.94 -5.70 -4.74
C ASN A 8 -8.45 -4.53 -5.59
N THR A 9 -7.90 -4.39 -6.80
CA THR A 9 -8.28 -3.33 -7.74
C THR A 9 -9.21 -3.86 -8.84
N PRO A 10 -10.04 -3.00 -9.48
CA PRO A 10 -10.90 -3.39 -10.59
C PRO A 10 -10.14 -4.11 -11.71
N GLN A 11 -9.01 -3.56 -12.13
CA GLN A 11 -8.19 -4.12 -13.22
C GLN A 11 -7.67 -5.53 -12.89
N ARG A 12 -7.30 -5.77 -11.62
CA ARG A 12 -6.83 -7.09 -11.19
C ARG A 12 -7.97 -8.10 -11.11
N ARG A 13 -9.18 -7.66 -10.73
CA ARG A 13 -10.37 -8.53 -10.71
C ARG A 13 -10.77 -9.09 -12.07
N GLU A 14 -10.39 -8.45 -13.16
CA GLU A 14 -10.61 -8.99 -14.49
C GLU A 14 -9.84 -10.28 -14.77
N LYS A 15 -8.72 -10.49 -14.07
CA LYS A 15 -7.78 -11.60 -14.32
C LYS A 15 -7.73 -12.64 -13.20
N ILE A 16 -7.98 -12.22 -11.98
CA ILE A 16 -7.87 -13.06 -10.78
C ILE A 16 -9.05 -12.81 -9.84
N ARG A 17 -9.43 -13.85 -9.12
CA ARG A 17 -10.48 -13.80 -8.11
C ARG A 17 -9.91 -13.40 -6.77
N PHE A 18 -10.59 -12.51 -6.07
CA PHE A 18 -10.22 -12.08 -4.74
C PHE A 18 -11.22 -12.59 -3.71
N THR A 19 -10.73 -12.90 -2.51
CA THR A 19 -11.58 -13.09 -1.33
C THR A 19 -12.16 -11.76 -0.86
N THR A 20 -13.04 -11.81 0.13
CA THR A 20 -13.35 -10.64 0.95
C THR A 20 -12.06 -10.06 1.53
N ALA A 21 -12.03 -8.74 1.68
CA ALA A 21 -10.84 -8.07 2.19
C ALA A 21 -10.59 -8.40 3.67
N HIS A 22 -9.34 -8.65 4.03
CA HIS A 22 -8.91 -8.88 5.41
C HIS A 22 -8.15 -7.68 5.99
N LEU A 23 -7.59 -6.82 5.14
CA LEU A 23 -6.95 -5.56 5.51
C LEU A 23 -7.40 -4.46 4.54
N SER A 24 -7.19 -3.20 4.91
CA SER A 24 -7.36 -2.05 4.01
C SER A 24 -6.35 -0.98 4.36
N SER A 25 -5.54 -0.56 3.40
CA SER A 25 -4.53 0.48 3.61
C SER A 25 -4.82 1.72 2.79
N ASP A 26 -4.58 2.88 3.37
CA ASP A 26 -4.44 4.11 2.60
C ASP A 26 -3.06 4.18 1.92
N VAL A 27 -2.85 5.16 1.09
CA VAL A 27 -1.55 5.49 0.50
C VAL A 27 -0.76 6.34 1.48
N TYR A 28 0.50 5.99 1.68
CA TYR A 28 1.47 6.71 2.48
C TYR A 28 2.65 7.14 1.61
N ALA A 29 3.35 8.16 2.02
CA ALA A 29 4.60 8.56 1.38
C ALA A 29 5.77 8.40 2.35
N ILE A 30 6.92 8.04 1.81
CA ILE A 30 8.19 8.05 2.54
C ILE A 30 9.11 9.08 1.92
N THR A 31 9.70 9.90 2.78
CA THR A 31 10.74 10.86 2.44
C THR A 31 11.93 10.72 3.38
N THR A 32 12.99 11.50 3.17
CA THR A 32 14.11 11.58 4.12
C THR A 32 13.80 12.57 5.24
N LYS A 33 14.29 12.30 6.45
CA LYS A 33 14.15 13.23 7.61
C LYS A 33 14.69 14.64 7.35
N ASN A 34 15.63 14.77 6.42
CA ASN A 34 16.28 16.03 6.06
C ASN A 34 15.64 16.71 4.85
N ASN A 35 14.58 16.14 4.27
CA ASN A 35 13.88 16.77 3.16
C ASN A 35 13.18 18.03 3.63
N ARG A 36 13.56 19.19 3.06
CA ARG A 36 12.96 20.49 3.37
C ARG A 36 11.79 20.86 2.46
N ARG A 37 11.59 20.13 1.39
CA ARG A 37 10.54 20.41 0.37
C ARG A 37 9.23 19.73 0.70
N VAL A 38 9.29 18.53 1.31
CA VAL A 38 8.12 17.73 1.68
C VAL A 38 8.21 17.40 3.17
N GLN A 39 7.41 18.09 3.97
CA GLN A 39 7.26 17.89 5.42
C GLN A 39 5.86 17.36 5.74
N HIS A 40 4.88 17.71 4.93
CA HIS A 40 3.47 17.35 5.08
C HIS A 40 2.91 16.79 3.78
N TRP A 41 1.78 16.12 3.85
CA TRP A 41 1.13 15.52 2.68
C TRP A 41 0.83 16.54 1.57
N GLU A 42 0.38 17.72 1.97
CA GLU A 42 0.04 18.83 1.07
C GLU A 42 1.25 19.41 0.31
N ASP A 43 2.45 19.07 0.75
CA ASP A 43 3.67 19.48 0.05
C ASP A 43 4.03 18.58 -1.13
N ILE A 44 3.47 17.36 -1.18
CA ILE A 44 3.85 16.34 -2.16
C ILE A 44 3.57 16.80 -3.59
N ASP A 45 2.34 17.27 -3.85
CA ASP A 45 1.93 17.68 -5.21
C ASP A 45 2.24 19.16 -5.49
N LYS A 46 3.49 19.57 -5.33
CA LYS A 46 3.97 20.91 -5.68
C LYS A 46 4.90 20.86 -6.90
N ASN A 47 4.88 21.94 -7.70
CA ASN A 47 5.77 22.10 -8.84
C ASN A 47 7.24 21.89 -8.45
N GLY A 48 7.93 21.09 -9.25
CA GLY A 48 9.34 20.76 -9.05
C GLY A 48 9.59 19.62 -8.07
N ASN A 49 8.56 19.06 -7.42
CA ASN A 49 8.70 17.82 -6.65
C ASN A 49 8.61 16.59 -7.56
N VAL A 50 9.29 15.53 -7.15
CA VAL A 50 9.31 14.24 -7.84
C VAL A 50 8.78 13.16 -6.90
N VAL A 51 7.72 12.47 -7.37
CA VAL A 51 7.02 11.40 -6.63
C VAL A 51 7.35 10.06 -7.29
N ALA A 52 8.04 9.17 -6.59
CA ALA A 52 8.41 7.86 -7.13
C ALA A 52 7.36 6.79 -6.80
N VAL A 53 7.06 5.94 -7.78
CA VAL A 53 6.23 4.74 -7.65
C VAL A 53 6.90 3.58 -8.37
N ALA A 54 6.64 2.35 -7.92
CA ALA A 54 7.09 1.17 -8.63
C ALA A 54 6.05 0.71 -9.65
N LYS A 55 6.51 0.39 -10.86
CA LYS A 55 5.70 -0.11 -11.97
C LYS A 55 4.88 -1.35 -11.56
N GLY A 56 3.63 -1.41 -11.98
CA GLY A 56 2.73 -2.52 -11.72
C GLY A 56 2.16 -2.56 -10.29
N THR A 57 2.53 -1.61 -9.42
CA THR A 57 1.85 -1.41 -8.14
C THR A 57 0.54 -0.67 -8.36
N TYR A 58 -0.39 -0.78 -7.40
CA TYR A 58 -1.62 -0.01 -7.47
C TYR A 58 -1.41 1.50 -7.22
N HIS A 59 -0.26 1.89 -6.66
CA HIS A 59 0.11 3.28 -6.46
C HIS A 59 0.35 4.02 -7.78
N GLU A 60 0.86 3.32 -8.80
CA GLU A 60 1.15 3.92 -10.11
C GLU A 60 -0.09 4.57 -10.74
N PRO A 61 -1.19 3.85 -11.04
CA PRO A 61 -2.38 4.48 -11.62
C PRO A 61 -3.03 5.51 -10.71
N ILE A 62 -2.99 5.33 -9.38
CA ILE A 62 -3.53 6.32 -8.43
C ILE A 62 -2.77 7.63 -8.54
N MET A 63 -1.44 7.58 -8.56
CA MET A 63 -0.64 8.81 -8.62
C MET A 63 -0.67 9.45 -10.01
N GLN A 64 -0.80 8.67 -11.08
CA GLN A 64 -1.05 9.19 -12.43
C GLN A 64 -2.34 10.01 -12.51
N GLU A 65 -3.39 9.56 -11.83
CA GLU A 65 -4.68 10.25 -11.79
C GLU A 65 -4.66 11.50 -10.88
N LYS A 66 -4.05 11.37 -9.70
CA LYS A 66 -4.20 12.36 -8.62
C LYS A 66 -3.17 13.47 -8.63
N LEU A 67 -1.95 13.25 -9.11
CA LEU A 67 -0.95 14.32 -9.21
C LEU A 67 -1.34 15.32 -10.29
N LYS A 68 -1.19 16.62 -9.97
CA LYS A 68 -1.49 17.74 -10.86
C LYS A 68 -0.25 18.58 -11.16
N ASN A 69 0.66 18.70 -10.21
CA ASN A 69 1.78 19.64 -10.26
C ASN A 69 3.14 18.94 -10.15
N ALA A 70 3.26 17.91 -9.34
CA ALA A 70 4.48 17.15 -9.15
C ALA A 70 4.75 16.19 -10.33
N GLN A 71 6.01 15.91 -10.58
CA GLN A 71 6.43 14.94 -11.57
C GLN A 71 6.32 13.51 -11.01
N LEU A 72 5.67 12.61 -11.75
CA LEU A 72 5.66 11.18 -11.42
C LEU A 72 6.88 10.48 -12.03
N LEU A 73 7.65 9.79 -11.19
CA LEU A 73 8.75 8.92 -11.57
C LEU A 73 8.33 7.47 -11.37
N VAL A 74 8.15 6.73 -12.46
CA VAL A 74 7.85 5.29 -12.43
C VAL A 74 9.15 4.51 -12.55
N VAL A 75 9.49 3.72 -11.53
CA VAL A 75 10.69 2.86 -11.53
C VAL A 75 10.31 1.39 -11.77
N ASP A 76 11.21 0.62 -12.38
CA ASP A 76 10.91 -0.76 -12.77
C ASP A 76 10.87 -1.75 -11.58
N LYS A 77 11.68 -1.50 -10.54
CA LYS A 77 11.79 -2.40 -9.38
C LYS A 77 11.43 -1.69 -8.08
N MET A 78 10.80 -2.42 -7.17
CA MET A 78 10.34 -1.87 -5.89
C MET A 78 11.42 -1.10 -5.13
N HIS A 79 12.61 -1.65 -4.97
CA HIS A 79 13.70 -1.02 -4.22
C HIS A 79 14.29 0.22 -4.89
N GLN A 80 14.11 0.42 -6.19
CA GLN A 80 14.62 1.60 -6.89
C GLN A 80 13.96 2.89 -6.40
N ARG A 81 12.66 2.89 -6.04
CA ARG A 81 11.97 4.05 -5.49
C ARG A 81 12.64 4.57 -4.21
N GLU A 82 13.11 3.66 -3.36
CA GLU A 82 13.83 3.99 -2.12
C GLU A 82 15.19 4.61 -2.44
N GLN A 83 15.90 4.04 -3.42
CA GLN A 83 17.18 4.56 -3.90
C GLN A 83 17.06 5.96 -4.51
N GLU A 84 15.97 6.24 -5.25
CA GLU A 84 15.72 7.56 -5.83
C GLU A 84 15.52 8.62 -4.74
N VAL A 85 14.78 8.29 -3.67
CA VAL A 85 14.57 9.20 -2.55
C VAL A 85 15.85 9.39 -1.72
N GLN A 86 16.58 8.32 -1.42
CA GLN A 86 17.84 8.42 -0.68
C GLN A 86 18.89 9.24 -1.42
N ALA A 87 18.92 9.13 -2.74
CA ALA A 87 19.85 9.88 -3.59
C ALA A 87 19.39 11.32 -3.90
N GLY A 88 18.22 11.73 -3.41
CA GLY A 88 17.66 13.06 -3.65
C GLY A 88 17.17 13.29 -5.09
N ARG A 89 16.99 12.23 -5.89
CA ARG A 89 16.42 12.32 -7.25
C ARG A 89 14.89 12.25 -7.25
N ALA A 90 14.28 11.73 -6.18
CA ALA A 90 12.87 11.90 -5.88
C ALA A 90 12.71 12.51 -4.48
N ASP A 91 11.64 13.27 -4.28
CA ASP A 91 11.33 13.90 -2.99
C ASP A 91 10.63 12.90 -2.05
N VAL A 92 9.76 12.07 -2.61
CA VAL A 92 9.03 11.02 -1.88
C VAL A 92 8.88 9.77 -2.75
N PHE A 93 8.64 8.62 -2.11
CA PHE A 93 8.04 7.48 -2.79
C PHE A 93 6.74 7.05 -2.12
N MET A 94 5.80 6.56 -2.94
CA MET A 94 4.50 6.12 -2.46
C MET A 94 4.53 4.66 -2.04
N THR A 95 3.80 4.35 -0.96
CA THR A 95 3.72 3.02 -0.39
C THR A 95 2.41 2.83 0.39
N ASP A 96 2.31 1.72 1.11
CA ASP A 96 1.20 1.37 2.00
C ASP A 96 1.63 1.38 3.47
N TYR A 97 0.66 1.23 4.38
CA TYR A 97 0.90 1.22 5.82
C TYR A 97 1.89 0.14 6.27
N PRO A 98 1.75 -1.15 5.85
CA PRO A 98 2.66 -2.21 6.30
C PRO A 98 4.12 -1.94 5.92
N PHE A 99 4.34 -1.47 4.70
CA PHE A 99 5.69 -1.15 4.23
C PHE A 99 6.25 0.10 4.92
N ALA A 100 5.44 1.17 5.02
CA ALA A 100 5.84 2.42 5.67
C ALA A 100 6.28 2.19 7.11
N LYS A 101 5.48 1.43 7.89
CA LYS A 101 5.79 1.07 9.26
C LYS A 101 7.10 0.29 9.36
N LYS A 102 7.25 -0.77 8.57
CA LYS A 102 8.47 -1.58 8.57
C LYS A 102 9.70 -0.77 8.15
N MET A 103 9.51 0.17 7.22
CA MET A 103 10.59 1.02 6.74
C MET A 103 11.17 1.91 7.85
N ILE A 104 10.32 2.59 8.63
CA ILE A 104 10.80 3.46 9.72
C ILE A 104 11.38 2.67 10.90
N GLU A 105 10.95 1.44 11.11
CA GLU A 105 11.52 0.55 12.14
C GLU A 105 12.93 0.08 11.77
N ASN A 106 13.22 -0.10 10.48
CA ASN A 106 14.46 -0.69 9.99
C ASN A 106 15.45 0.31 9.37
N THR A 107 15.09 1.59 9.25
CA THR A 107 15.97 2.60 8.67
C THR A 107 16.00 3.88 9.51
N SER A 108 17.18 4.51 9.57
CA SER A 108 17.35 5.76 10.33
C SER A 108 16.98 7.02 9.53
N TRP A 109 16.96 6.92 8.19
CA TRP A 109 16.78 8.06 7.29
C TRP A 109 15.32 8.36 6.95
N ALA A 110 14.46 7.34 6.98
CA ALA A 110 13.09 7.45 6.51
C ALA A 110 12.18 8.21 7.48
N MET A 111 11.27 8.97 6.91
CA MET A 111 10.16 9.64 7.60
C MET A 111 8.88 9.36 6.82
N ILE A 112 7.81 8.99 7.55
CA ILE A 112 6.47 8.84 6.96
C ILE A 112 5.83 10.22 6.80
N VAL A 113 5.21 10.41 5.64
CA VAL A 113 4.28 11.51 5.37
C VAL A 113 2.92 10.87 5.08
N GLU A 114 1.96 11.11 5.95
CA GLU A 114 0.63 10.52 5.86
C GLU A 114 -0.44 11.58 5.53
N PRO A 115 -1.50 11.21 4.80
CA PRO A 115 -2.61 12.11 4.55
C PRO A 115 -3.41 12.34 5.83
N LYS A 116 -3.89 13.57 6.04
CA LYS A 116 -4.78 13.92 7.18
C LYS A 116 -6.16 13.28 7.06
N GLU A 117 -6.63 13.12 5.83
CA GLU A 117 -7.88 12.45 5.48
C GLU A 117 -7.59 11.30 4.52
N THR A 118 -8.53 10.36 4.41
CA THR A 118 -8.38 9.24 3.47
C THR A 118 -8.09 9.74 2.06
N PHE A 119 -6.91 9.41 1.54
CA PHE A 119 -6.50 9.76 0.19
C PHE A 119 -6.98 8.75 -0.84
N HIS A 120 -6.67 7.46 -0.62
CA HIS A 120 -7.14 6.35 -1.46
C HIS A 120 -7.00 5.01 -0.71
N LYS A 121 -8.09 4.59 -0.08
CA LYS A 121 -8.10 3.34 0.67
C LYS A 121 -8.26 2.14 -0.26
N THR A 122 -7.25 1.28 -0.27
CA THR A 122 -7.23 0.05 -1.07
C THR A 122 -7.46 -1.16 -0.19
N PRO A 123 -8.50 -1.99 -0.47
CA PRO A 123 -8.69 -3.25 0.23
C PRO A 123 -7.63 -4.27 -0.17
N TYR A 124 -7.15 -5.08 0.78
CA TYR A 124 -6.27 -6.21 0.56
C TYR A 124 -7.01 -7.51 0.76
N ALA A 125 -6.86 -8.39 -0.21
CA ALA A 125 -7.52 -9.69 -0.23
C ALA A 125 -6.57 -10.78 -0.73
N TRP A 126 -6.88 -12.02 -0.40
CA TRP A 126 -6.16 -13.15 -0.99
C TRP A 126 -6.65 -13.37 -2.40
N ALA A 127 -5.72 -13.76 -3.28
CA ALA A 127 -6.00 -13.90 -4.70
C ALA A 127 -5.80 -15.33 -5.19
N MET A 128 -6.66 -15.75 -6.11
CA MET A 128 -6.60 -17.08 -6.72
C MET A 128 -7.13 -17.03 -8.16
N LYS A 129 -6.99 -18.14 -8.89
CA LYS A 129 -7.60 -18.30 -10.19
C LYS A 129 -9.12 -18.45 -10.07
N TYR A 130 -9.83 -18.25 -11.17
CA TYR A 130 -11.29 -18.40 -11.25
C TYR A 130 -11.77 -19.87 -11.37
N ASP A 131 -10.87 -20.81 -11.56
CA ASP A 131 -11.16 -22.18 -12.00
C ASP A 131 -11.52 -23.16 -10.88
N ASP A 132 -11.48 -22.76 -9.61
CA ASP A 132 -11.78 -23.63 -8.46
C ASP A 132 -12.77 -22.98 -7.48
N GLU A 133 -14.04 -23.11 -7.78
CA GLU A 133 -15.13 -22.59 -6.93
C GLU A 133 -15.18 -23.25 -5.56
N LYS A 134 -14.94 -24.57 -5.48
CA LYS A 134 -14.97 -25.30 -4.22
C LYS A 134 -13.88 -24.84 -3.28
N PHE A 135 -12.68 -24.66 -3.79
CA PHE A 135 -11.56 -24.15 -3.02
C PHE A 135 -11.78 -22.71 -2.59
N TYR A 136 -12.28 -21.86 -3.49
CA TYR A 136 -12.63 -20.48 -3.17
C TYR A 136 -13.60 -20.39 -1.99
N ASN A 137 -14.70 -21.13 -2.04
CA ASN A 137 -15.72 -21.12 -0.99
C ASN A 137 -15.16 -21.58 0.36
N ARG A 138 -14.26 -22.58 0.36
CA ARG A 138 -13.58 -23.02 1.58
C ARG A 138 -12.66 -21.96 2.17
N VAL A 139 -11.95 -21.20 1.32
CA VAL A 139 -11.09 -20.09 1.75
C VAL A 139 -11.91 -18.93 2.31
N GLU A 140 -13.03 -18.58 1.68
CA GLU A 140 -13.96 -17.56 2.18
C GLU A 140 -14.54 -17.94 3.55
N GLU A 141 -14.98 -19.19 3.70
CA GLU A 141 -15.50 -19.70 4.98
C GLU A 141 -14.42 -19.64 6.08
N PHE A 142 -13.20 -20.04 5.77
CA PHE A 142 -12.07 -19.92 6.69
C PHE A 142 -11.82 -18.46 7.09
N LEU A 143 -11.77 -17.54 6.10
CA LEU A 143 -11.57 -16.12 6.35
C LEU A 143 -12.68 -15.53 7.23
N LYS A 144 -13.93 -15.87 6.95
CA LYS A 144 -15.09 -15.49 7.78
C LYS A 144 -14.95 -16.00 9.21
N THR A 145 -14.50 -17.24 9.37
CA THR A 145 -14.29 -17.85 10.68
C THR A 145 -13.24 -17.10 11.49
N ILE A 146 -12.05 -16.83 10.91
CA ILE A 146 -10.98 -16.13 11.63
C ILE A 146 -11.27 -14.65 11.90
N LYS A 147 -12.14 -14.03 11.13
CA LYS A 147 -12.67 -12.69 11.42
C LYS A 147 -13.58 -12.72 12.66
N ASN A 148 -14.49 -13.68 12.71
CA ASN A 148 -15.52 -13.76 13.76
C ASN A 148 -14.99 -14.25 15.11
N ASP A 149 -14.00 -15.16 15.12
CA ASP A 149 -13.43 -15.71 16.36
C ASP A 149 -12.27 -14.90 16.93
N GLY A 150 -11.92 -13.78 16.29
CA GLY A 150 -10.92 -12.83 16.74
C GLY A 150 -9.47 -13.19 16.36
N ARG A 151 -9.21 -14.33 15.73
CA ARG A 151 -7.84 -14.71 15.30
C ARG A 151 -7.23 -13.72 14.34
N LEU A 152 -8.00 -13.21 13.39
CA LEU A 152 -7.50 -12.21 12.45
C LEU A 152 -7.07 -10.92 13.18
N LEU A 153 -7.88 -10.44 14.12
CA LEU A 153 -7.55 -9.25 14.93
C LEU A 153 -6.28 -9.49 15.77
N GLN A 154 -6.19 -10.66 16.43
CA GLN A 154 -5.03 -10.99 17.24
C GLN A 154 -3.74 -11.07 16.40
N LEU A 155 -3.81 -11.67 15.22
CA LEU A 155 -2.68 -11.72 14.28
C LEU A 155 -2.30 -10.32 13.79
N ALA A 156 -3.28 -9.48 13.49
CA ALA A 156 -3.03 -8.10 13.10
C ALA A 156 -2.32 -7.32 14.22
N LYS A 157 -2.78 -7.44 15.47
CA LYS A 157 -2.13 -6.83 16.65
C LYS A 157 -0.68 -7.28 16.80
N ASN A 158 -0.43 -8.59 16.74
CA ASN A 158 0.91 -9.14 16.90
C ASN A 158 1.91 -8.66 15.84
N ASN A 159 1.39 -8.24 14.67
CA ASN A 159 2.20 -7.72 13.55
C ASN A 159 2.07 -6.20 13.36
N GLY A 160 1.43 -5.49 14.30
CA GLY A 160 1.24 -4.03 14.21
C GLY A 160 0.36 -3.57 13.06
N LEU A 161 -0.53 -4.44 12.57
CA LEU A 161 -1.47 -4.19 11.46
C LEU A 161 -2.91 -3.90 11.94
N GLU A 162 -3.11 -3.79 13.26
CA GLU A 162 -4.43 -3.50 13.84
C GLU A 162 -5.12 -2.27 13.21
N PRO A 163 -4.42 -1.14 12.92
CA PRO A 163 -5.07 0.03 12.34
C PRO A 163 -5.69 -0.19 10.96
N ILE A 164 -5.25 -1.23 10.24
CA ILE A 164 -5.69 -1.52 8.89
C ILE A 164 -6.50 -2.81 8.75
N VAL A 165 -6.77 -3.52 9.86
CA VAL A 165 -7.54 -4.77 9.83
C VAL A 165 -8.99 -4.51 9.40
N ASN A 166 -9.53 -5.40 8.57
CA ASN A 166 -10.91 -5.36 8.10
C ASN A 166 -11.67 -6.58 8.64
N LEU A 167 -12.52 -6.34 9.63
CA LEU A 167 -13.32 -7.38 10.29
C LEU A 167 -14.75 -7.51 9.75
N LYS A 168 -15.15 -6.61 8.83
CA LYS A 168 -16.46 -6.63 8.16
C LYS A 168 -16.45 -7.49 6.91
#